data_2b91a258e14301a41d5acc6401ec1fba
#
_entry.id   2b91a258e14301a41d5acc6401ec1fba
#
_cell.length_a   1.000
_cell.length_b   1.000
_cell.length_c   1.000
_cell.angle_alpha   90.00
_cell.angle_beta   90.00
_cell.angle_gamma   90.00
#
_symmetry.space_group_name_H-M   'P 1'
#
loop_
_entity.id
_entity.type
_entity.pdbx_description
1 polymer ?
#
loop_
_entity_poly.entity_id
_entity_poly.type
_entity_poly.pdbx_seq_one_letter_code
_entity_poly.pdbx_strand_id
1 'polypeptide(L)'
;MANQARFNWEDPLLLDQQLTEDERMVRESARQFAESKLRPRVLEAFRNEQTDPEIFREMGETGLLGCTIPEQYGGSGLNYVCYGLIAREVERVDSGYRSMMSVQSSLVMVPIYEFGNEETRQKYLPKLASGEWIGCFGLTEPDHGSDPGNMATRARKVDGGYRLTGTKMWITNSPIADVFVVWAKDDDGAIRGFVLEKGWEGLSAPAIHGKVGLRASITGEIVMDGVFVPEENAFPDVRGLKGPFTCLNSARYGISWGALGAAEDCWHTARKYVLDRKQFNRPLAANQLIQKKLADMQTDITLALQGCLRLGRMKDEGTATVEITSIMKRNSCGKALDVARLARDMLGGNGISDEFGVARHLVNLEVVNTYEGTHDVHALILGRAQTGLQAFF
;
A
#
# COMPACT_ATOMS: atom_id res chain seq x y z
N MET A 1 17.00 19.53 40.92
CA MET A 1 15.60 19.06 40.72
C MET A 1 15.62 18.14 39.52
N ALA A 2 15.27 16.88 39.69
CA ALA A 2 15.19 15.92 38.57
C ALA A 2 14.17 16.48 37.55
N ASN A 3 14.59 16.54 36.28
CA ASN A 3 13.73 16.96 35.18
C ASN A 3 12.57 15.96 35.12
N GLN A 4 11.38 16.31 35.57
CA GLN A 4 10.24 15.42 35.61
C GLN A 4 9.80 15.21 34.14
N ALA A 5 9.88 13.99 33.61
CA ALA A 5 9.48 13.66 32.27
C ALA A 5 8.03 14.09 32.02
N ARG A 6 7.79 14.83 30.94
CA ARG A 6 6.43 15.20 30.53
C ARG A 6 5.90 14.15 29.55
N PHE A 7 4.67 13.70 29.79
CA PHE A 7 3.99 12.79 28.86
C PHE A 7 3.63 13.53 27.56
N ASN A 8 4.15 13.04 26.44
CA ASN A 8 3.76 13.50 25.12
C ASN A 8 2.66 12.56 24.59
N TRP A 9 1.42 13.01 24.60
CA TRP A 9 0.30 12.18 24.18
C TRP A 9 0.26 11.92 22.66
N GLU A 10 0.88 12.75 21.84
CA GLU A 10 0.96 12.58 20.38
C GLU A 10 2.04 11.56 19.99
N ASP A 11 3.09 11.45 20.76
CA ASP A 11 4.21 10.52 20.54
C ASP A 11 4.69 9.93 21.89
N PRO A 12 3.90 9.03 22.52
CA PRO A 12 4.17 8.54 23.86
C PRO A 12 5.50 7.81 24.03
N LEU A 13 5.94 7.08 23.00
CA LEU A 13 7.21 6.32 22.99
C LEU A 13 8.33 7.05 22.24
N LEU A 14 8.14 8.34 21.96
CA LEU A 14 9.13 9.23 21.35
C LEU A 14 9.71 8.63 20.05
N LEU A 15 8.83 8.19 19.16
CA LEU A 15 9.21 7.65 17.84
C LEU A 15 10.09 8.64 17.09
N ASP A 16 9.74 9.93 17.11
CA ASP A 16 10.48 10.97 16.41
C ASP A 16 11.95 11.06 16.84
N GLN A 17 12.24 10.84 18.12
CA GLN A 17 13.60 10.86 18.65
C GLN A 17 14.44 9.63 18.21
N GLN A 18 13.79 8.56 17.74
CA GLN A 18 14.43 7.34 17.26
C GLN A 18 14.77 7.39 15.75
N LEU A 19 14.32 8.44 15.05
CA LEU A 19 14.59 8.66 13.65
C LEU A 19 15.91 9.42 13.47
N THR A 20 16.60 9.14 12.36
CA THR A 20 17.73 9.95 11.91
C THR A 20 17.26 11.33 11.42
N GLU A 21 18.18 12.26 11.18
CA GLU A 21 17.83 13.57 10.62
C GLU A 21 17.23 13.44 9.22
N ASP A 22 17.82 12.62 8.36
CA ASP A 22 17.32 12.36 7.00
C ASP A 22 15.92 11.74 7.02
N GLU A 23 15.65 10.78 7.91
CA GLU A 23 14.33 10.17 8.06
C GLU A 23 13.27 11.18 8.51
N ARG A 24 13.62 12.11 9.41
CA ARG A 24 12.72 13.20 9.79
C ARG A 24 12.46 14.16 8.63
N MET A 25 13.49 14.52 7.86
CA MET A 25 13.33 15.39 6.68
C MET A 25 12.43 14.74 5.62
N VAL A 26 12.64 13.45 5.33
CA VAL A 26 11.81 12.69 4.38
C VAL A 26 10.35 12.63 4.85
N ARG A 27 10.12 12.33 6.13
CA ARG A 27 8.76 12.33 6.71
C ARG A 27 8.09 13.70 6.56
N GLU A 28 8.80 14.78 6.90
CA GLU A 28 8.24 16.13 6.83
C GLU A 28 7.92 16.55 5.39
N SER A 29 8.80 16.23 4.44
CA SER A 29 8.56 16.44 3.00
C SER A 29 7.31 15.69 2.52
N ALA A 30 7.20 14.41 2.88
CA ALA A 30 6.02 13.60 2.53
C ALA A 30 4.74 14.15 3.15
N ARG A 31 4.78 14.60 4.40
CA ARG A 31 3.66 15.22 5.09
C ARG A 31 3.22 16.51 4.41
N GLN A 32 4.18 17.39 4.10
CA GLN A 32 3.89 18.65 3.42
C GLN A 32 3.26 18.40 2.04
N PHE A 33 3.79 17.44 1.28
CA PHE A 33 3.20 17.03 0.02
C PHE A 33 1.78 16.52 0.19
N ALA A 34 1.56 15.58 1.11
CA ALA A 34 0.25 14.98 1.35
C ALA A 34 -0.81 16.02 1.75
N GLU A 35 -0.47 16.93 2.67
CA GLU A 35 -1.39 17.97 3.14
C GLU A 35 -1.66 19.04 2.07
N SER A 36 -0.66 19.44 1.30
CA SER A 36 -0.81 20.53 0.32
C SER A 36 -1.36 20.07 -1.04
N LYS A 37 -1.04 18.84 -1.47
CA LYS A 37 -1.38 18.32 -2.80
C LYS A 37 -2.52 17.31 -2.79
N LEU A 38 -2.54 16.38 -1.82
CA LEU A 38 -3.51 15.29 -1.79
C LEU A 38 -4.79 15.64 -1.02
N ARG A 39 -4.66 16.24 0.16
CA ARG A 39 -5.82 16.54 1.01
C ARG A 39 -6.88 17.43 0.34
N PRO A 40 -6.53 18.47 -0.42
CA PRO A 40 -7.55 19.29 -1.10
C PRO A 40 -8.34 18.55 -2.18
N ARG A 41 -7.78 17.48 -2.77
CA ARG A 41 -8.38 16.75 -3.90
C ARG A 41 -9.19 15.53 -3.45
N VAL A 42 -8.92 14.99 -2.25
CA VAL A 42 -9.35 13.63 -1.87
C VAL A 42 -10.86 13.47 -1.80
N LEU A 43 -11.59 14.45 -1.30
CA LEU A 43 -13.04 14.33 -1.12
C LEU A 43 -13.76 14.18 -2.45
N GLU A 44 -13.46 15.02 -3.42
CA GLU A 44 -14.04 14.95 -4.76
C GLU A 44 -13.58 13.69 -5.52
N ALA A 45 -12.30 13.33 -5.41
CA ALA A 45 -11.77 12.10 -5.99
C ALA A 45 -12.50 10.86 -5.46
N PHE A 46 -12.74 10.80 -4.15
CA PHE A 46 -13.47 9.71 -3.51
C PHE A 46 -14.95 9.67 -3.95
N ARG A 47 -15.66 10.81 -3.95
CA ARG A 47 -17.07 10.91 -4.36
C ARG A 47 -17.28 10.47 -5.80
N ASN A 48 -16.38 10.87 -6.68
CA ASN A 48 -16.52 10.67 -8.13
C ASN A 48 -15.80 9.41 -8.66
N GLU A 49 -15.15 8.61 -7.79
CA GLU A 49 -14.30 7.46 -8.20
C GLU A 49 -13.25 7.85 -9.25
N GLN A 50 -12.56 8.95 -9.03
CA GLN A 50 -11.60 9.51 -9.97
C GLN A 50 -10.20 9.56 -9.39
N THR A 51 -9.22 9.33 -10.25
CA THR A 51 -7.80 9.48 -9.96
C THR A 51 -7.24 10.51 -10.93
N ASP A 52 -6.58 11.54 -10.40
CA ASP A 52 -5.84 12.51 -11.19
C ASP A 52 -4.44 11.93 -11.49
N PRO A 53 -4.12 11.57 -12.76
CA PRO A 53 -2.81 11.00 -13.10
C PRO A 53 -1.63 11.94 -12.81
N GLU A 54 -1.87 13.26 -12.76
CA GLU A 54 -0.82 14.25 -12.48
C GLU A 54 -0.20 14.06 -11.09
N ILE A 55 -0.93 13.44 -10.16
CA ILE A 55 -0.41 13.08 -8.83
C ILE A 55 0.86 12.23 -8.92
N PHE A 56 0.98 11.35 -9.93
CA PHE A 56 2.21 10.54 -10.12
C PHE A 56 3.42 11.40 -10.44
N ARG A 57 3.28 12.41 -11.29
CA ARG A 57 4.36 13.36 -11.61
C ARG A 57 4.74 14.18 -10.39
N GLU A 58 3.73 14.72 -9.70
CA GLU A 58 3.95 15.48 -8.46
C GLU A 58 4.66 14.63 -7.38
N MET A 59 4.33 13.34 -7.26
CA MET A 59 5.03 12.40 -6.38
C MET A 59 6.46 12.11 -6.86
N GLY A 60 6.66 11.96 -8.17
CA GLY A 60 7.99 11.78 -8.77
C GLY A 60 8.91 12.97 -8.54
N GLU A 61 8.43 14.19 -8.76
CA GLU A 61 9.17 15.45 -8.53
C GLU A 61 9.63 15.60 -7.06
N THR A 62 8.89 15.01 -6.13
CA THR A 62 9.22 15.03 -4.69
C THR A 62 9.96 13.78 -4.21
N GLY A 63 10.34 12.87 -5.12
CA GLY A 63 11.09 11.65 -4.80
C GLY A 63 10.31 10.60 -3.99
N LEU A 64 8.97 10.65 -4.01
CA LEU A 64 8.13 9.70 -3.26
C LEU A 64 7.93 8.37 -4.01
N LEU A 65 8.16 8.35 -5.33
CA LEU A 65 8.07 7.13 -6.14
C LEU A 65 9.42 6.41 -6.20
N GLY A 66 9.40 5.10 -5.95
CA GLY A 66 10.61 4.28 -6.00
C GLY A 66 11.71 4.75 -5.04
N CYS A 67 11.33 5.24 -3.85
CA CYS A 67 12.28 5.84 -2.91
C CYS A 67 13.42 4.90 -2.48
N THR A 68 13.23 3.57 -2.51
CA THR A 68 14.25 2.56 -2.21
C THR A 68 15.04 2.10 -3.45
N ILE A 69 14.66 2.53 -4.64
CA ILE A 69 15.38 2.20 -5.89
C ILE A 69 16.64 3.06 -5.98
N PRO A 70 17.77 2.51 -6.45
CA PRO A 70 19.01 3.27 -6.58
C PRO A 70 18.91 4.50 -7.49
N GLU A 71 19.68 5.54 -7.18
CA GLU A 71 19.68 6.81 -7.91
C GLU A 71 20.00 6.64 -9.40
N GLN A 72 20.87 5.69 -9.75
CA GLN A 72 21.23 5.40 -11.16
C GLN A 72 20.01 5.00 -12.03
N TYR A 73 18.91 4.60 -11.42
CA TYR A 73 17.64 4.28 -12.09
C TYR A 73 16.53 5.30 -11.79
N GLY A 74 16.90 6.47 -11.28
CA GLY A 74 15.97 7.56 -10.99
C GLY A 74 15.27 7.47 -9.62
N GLY A 75 15.54 6.45 -8.81
CA GLY A 75 15.05 6.37 -7.43
C GLY A 75 15.82 7.31 -6.49
N SER A 76 15.46 7.33 -5.21
CA SER A 76 16.12 8.17 -4.21
C SER A 76 17.14 7.43 -3.35
N GLY A 77 17.30 6.12 -3.50
CA GLY A 77 18.28 5.31 -2.75
C GLY A 77 18.08 5.32 -1.23
N LEU A 78 16.87 5.64 -0.75
CA LEU A 78 16.55 5.78 0.66
C LEU A 78 16.34 4.41 1.34
N ASN A 79 16.45 4.40 2.67
CA ASN A 79 16.20 3.22 3.49
C ASN A 79 14.71 2.88 3.62
N TYR A 80 14.40 1.69 4.14
CA TYR A 80 13.02 1.22 4.31
C TYR A 80 12.25 2.02 5.36
N VAL A 81 12.90 2.56 6.39
CA VAL A 81 12.24 3.44 7.36
C VAL A 81 11.69 4.69 6.66
N CYS A 82 12.44 5.30 5.76
CA CYS A 82 11.96 6.40 4.92
C CYS A 82 10.72 6.01 4.12
N TYR A 83 10.75 4.84 3.44
CA TYR A 83 9.58 4.35 2.70
C TYR A 83 8.35 4.17 3.61
N GLY A 84 8.55 3.61 4.79
CA GLY A 84 7.47 3.47 5.79
C GLY A 84 6.87 4.82 6.21
N LEU A 85 7.72 5.80 6.49
CA LEU A 85 7.30 7.15 6.88
C LEU A 85 6.53 7.86 5.75
N ILE A 86 7.01 7.73 4.50
CA ILE A 86 6.30 8.24 3.31
C ILE A 86 4.90 7.60 3.22
N ALA A 87 4.82 6.27 3.32
CA ALA A 87 3.55 5.55 3.27
C ALA A 87 2.58 6.01 4.37
N ARG A 88 3.08 6.23 5.60
CA ARG A 88 2.30 6.74 6.74
C ARG A 88 1.70 8.12 6.45
N GLU A 89 2.50 9.06 5.96
CA GLU A 89 2.04 10.44 5.73
C GLU A 89 1.08 10.53 4.54
N VAL A 90 1.29 9.76 3.47
CA VAL A 90 0.37 9.70 2.32
C VAL A 90 -0.97 9.06 2.72
N GLU A 91 -0.95 7.94 3.47
CA GLU A 91 -2.19 7.26 3.88
C GLU A 91 -2.94 7.99 5.01
N ARG A 92 -2.28 8.88 5.74
CA ARG A 92 -2.94 9.84 6.64
C ARG A 92 -3.99 10.67 5.89
N VAL A 93 -3.78 10.93 4.61
CA VAL A 93 -4.77 11.58 3.74
C VAL A 93 -5.75 10.57 3.18
N ASP A 94 -5.25 9.51 2.52
CA ASP A 94 -6.11 8.48 1.93
C ASP A 94 -5.35 7.20 1.59
N SER A 95 -5.94 6.05 1.93
CA SER A 95 -5.40 4.73 1.58
C SER A 95 -5.34 4.50 0.07
N GLY A 96 -6.22 5.12 -0.72
CA GLY A 96 -6.19 5.05 -2.19
C GLY A 96 -4.90 5.64 -2.75
N TYR A 97 -4.52 6.82 -2.31
CA TYR A 97 -3.29 7.47 -2.75
C TYR A 97 -2.02 6.71 -2.33
N ARG A 98 -2.01 6.16 -1.10
CA ARG A 98 -0.91 5.30 -0.69
C ARG A 98 -0.86 4.01 -1.53
N SER A 99 -2.01 3.42 -1.86
CA SER A 99 -2.07 2.23 -2.72
C SER A 99 -1.50 2.49 -4.11
N MET A 100 -1.86 3.62 -4.75
CA MET A 100 -1.31 4.05 -6.04
C MET A 100 0.22 4.14 -6.00
N MET A 101 0.76 4.85 -5.01
CA MET A 101 2.19 5.01 -4.79
C MET A 101 2.90 3.67 -4.53
N SER A 102 2.30 2.82 -3.70
CA SER A 102 2.87 1.51 -3.32
C SER A 102 2.89 0.55 -4.50
N VAL A 103 1.85 0.51 -5.33
CA VAL A 103 1.84 -0.30 -6.56
C VAL A 103 2.97 0.15 -7.48
N GLN A 104 3.10 1.44 -7.74
CA GLN A 104 4.19 2.00 -8.55
C GLN A 104 5.56 1.58 -8.01
N SER A 105 5.81 1.84 -6.73
CA SER A 105 7.13 1.67 -6.11
C SER A 105 7.47 0.21 -5.82
N SER A 106 6.57 -0.53 -5.14
CA SER A 106 6.87 -1.87 -4.62
C SER A 106 6.47 -3.01 -5.54
N LEU A 107 5.42 -2.84 -6.36
CA LEU A 107 4.88 -3.91 -7.19
C LEU A 107 5.27 -3.78 -8.66
N VAL A 108 5.70 -2.60 -9.11
CA VAL A 108 6.17 -2.37 -10.48
C VAL A 108 7.68 -2.14 -10.52
N MET A 109 8.18 -1.12 -9.80
CA MET A 109 9.60 -0.79 -9.86
C MET A 109 10.49 -1.86 -9.20
N VAL A 110 10.08 -2.41 -8.06
CA VAL A 110 10.86 -3.48 -7.39
C VAL A 110 11.03 -4.70 -8.27
N PRO A 111 10.01 -5.35 -8.88
CA PRO A 111 10.23 -6.49 -9.74
C PRO A 111 11.05 -6.20 -10.99
N ILE A 112 10.93 -5.01 -11.57
CA ILE A 112 11.77 -4.58 -12.70
C ILE A 112 13.23 -4.44 -12.24
N TYR A 113 13.47 -3.89 -11.07
CA TYR A 113 14.81 -3.77 -10.51
C TYR A 113 15.43 -5.12 -10.13
N GLU A 114 14.68 -5.96 -9.41
CA GLU A 114 15.18 -7.24 -8.90
C GLU A 114 15.33 -8.30 -9.99
N PHE A 115 14.38 -8.40 -10.93
CA PHE A 115 14.25 -9.51 -11.85
C PHE A 115 14.43 -9.12 -13.33
N GLY A 116 14.41 -7.83 -13.66
CA GLY A 116 14.64 -7.34 -15.02
C GLY A 116 16.12 -7.41 -15.41
N ASN A 117 16.39 -7.53 -16.72
CA ASN A 117 17.72 -7.29 -17.26
C ASN A 117 18.07 -5.79 -17.25
N GLU A 118 19.31 -5.45 -17.56
CA GLU A 118 19.78 -4.06 -17.50
C GLU A 118 19.03 -3.14 -18.49
N GLU A 119 18.72 -3.63 -19.68
CA GLU A 119 17.97 -2.87 -20.68
C GLU A 119 16.56 -2.53 -20.16
N THR A 120 15.87 -3.50 -19.57
CA THR A 120 14.57 -3.33 -18.93
C THR A 120 14.63 -2.30 -17.78
N ARG A 121 15.66 -2.38 -16.91
CA ARG A 121 15.85 -1.41 -15.83
C ARG A 121 16.02 0.01 -16.36
N GLN A 122 16.91 0.20 -17.33
CA GLN A 122 17.19 1.52 -17.91
C GLN A 122 16.00 2.10 -18.66
N LYS A 123 15.20 1.26 -19.30
CA LYS A 123 14.02 1.69 -20.07
C LYS A 123 12.88 2.17 -19.19
N TYR A 124 12.57 1.42 -18.12
CA TYR A 124 11.34 1.61 -17.35
C TYR A 124 11.51 2.40 -16.06
N LEU A 125 12.57 2.11 -15.28
CA LEU A 125 12.68 2.65 -13.92
C LEU A 125 12.75 4.18 -13.87
N PRO A 126 13.52 4.88 -14.72
CA PRO A 126 13.58 6.35 -14.65
C PRO A 126 12.22 7.02 -14.93
N LYS A 127 11.46 6.48 -15.88
CA LYS A 127 10.13 7.01 -16.22
C LYS A 127 9.07 6.72 -15.17
N LEU A 128 9.18 5.57 -14.51
CA LEU A 128 8.32 5.21 -13.39
C LEU A 128 8.66 6.03 -12.15
N ALA A 129 9.94 6.29 -11.88
CA ALA A 129 10.40 7.10 -10.75
C ALA A 129 9.97 8.57 -10.88
N SER A 130 10.04 9.12 -12.09
CA SER A 130 9.59 10.49 -12.37
C SER A 130 8.06 10.64 -12.41
N GLY A 131 7.32 9.53 -12.43
CA GLY A 131 5.87 9.53 -12.64
C GLY A 131 5.43 9.88 -14.07
N GLU A 132 6.36 9.93 -15.03
CA GLU A 132 6.04 10.08 -16.46
C GLU A 132 5.22 8.88 -16.96
N TRP A 133 5.59 7.67 -16.51
CA TRP A 133 4.86 6.44 -16.76
C TRP A 133 4.24 5.89 -15.48
N ILE A 134 3.03 5.38 -15.61
CA ILE A 134 2.26 4.77 -14.53
C ILE A 134 2.30 3.25 -14.71
N GLY A 135 2.55 2.52 -13.62
CA GLY A 135 2.59 1.08 -13.62
C GLY A 135 1.46 0.42 -12.86
N CYS A 136 1.16 -0.82 -13.23
CA CYS A 136 0.24 -1.70 -12.50
C CYS A 136 0.80 -3.13 -12.38
N PHE A 137 0.20 -3.92 -11.47
CA PHE A 137 0.69 -5.26 -11.11
C PHE A 137 -0.44 -6.28 -11.21
N GLY A 138 -0.35 -7.16 -12.20
CA GLY A 138 -1.35 -8.18 -12.53
C GLY A 138 -1.01 -9.55 -11.97
N LEU A 139 -1.47 -9.87 -10.75
CA LEU A 139 -1.36 -11.21 -10.15
C LEU A 139 -2.73 -11.86 -9.96
N THR A 140 -3.62 -11.20 -9.21
CA THR A 140 -4.95 -11.67 -8.85
C THR A 140 -5.84 -11.86 -10.07
N GLU A 141 -6.60 -12.95 -10.09
CA GLU A 141 -7.58 -13.29 -11.13
C GLU A 141 -9.00 -13.36 -10.54
N PRO A 142 -10.06 -13.36 -11.38
CA PRO A 142 -11.43 -13.45 -10.87
C PRO A 142 -11.65 -14.64 -9.93
N ASP A 143 -11.08 -15.80 -10.24
CA ASP A 143 -11.26 -17.04 -9.47
C ASP A 143 -10.05 -17.38 -8.56
N HIS A 144 -8.97 -16.61 -8.62
CA HIS A 144 -7.70 -16.89 -7.91
C HIS A 144 -7.18 -15.65 -7.17
N GLY A 145 -7.74 -15.34 -5.99
CA GLY A 145 -7.32 -14.28 -5.10
C GLY A 145 -6.30 -14.74 -4.07
N SER A 146 -6.75 -15.43 -3.02
CA SER A 146 -5.86 -15.94 -1.95
C SER A 146 -5.03 -17.15 -2.38
N ASP A 147 -5.34 -17.74 -3.52
CA ASP A 147 -4.61 -18.86 -4.14
C ASP A 147 -4.06 -18.47 -5.52
N PRO A 148 -3.07 -17.57 -5.59
CA PRO A 148 -2.49 -17.13 -6.86
C PRO A 148 -1.68 -18.23 -7.55
N GLY A 149 -1.30 -19.28 -6.85
CA GLY A 149 -0.60 -20.44 -7.41
C GLY A 149 -1.42 -21.20 -8.45
N ASN A 150 -2.74 -21.14 -8.36
CA ASN A 150 -3.65 -21.79 -9.30
C ASN A 150 -4.11 -20.89 -10.45
N MET A 151 -3.49 -19.72 -10.65
CA MET A 151 -3.84 -18.80 -11.74
C MET A 151 -4.07 -19.49 -13.08
N ALA A 152 -5.05 -18.99 -13.82
CA ALA A 152 -5.43 -19.49 -15.13
C ALA A 152 -4.66 -18.83 -16.30
N THR A 153 -4.16 -17.61 -16.13
CA THR A 153 -3.40 -16.88 -17.16
C THR A 153 -2.20 -17.68 -17.64
N ARG A 154 -2.04 -17.78 -18.96
CA ARG A 154 -1.00 -18.56 -19.63
C ARG A 154 -0.09 -17.67 -20.48
N ALA A 155 1.19 -18.01 -20.50
CA ALA A 155 2.22 -17.46 -21.35
C ALA A 155 2.80 -18.59 -22.22
N ARG A 156 2.26 -18.76 -23.42
CA ARG A 156 2.74 -19.78 -24.39
C ARG A 156 4.03 -19.28 -25.04
N LYS A 157 5.07 -20.11 -25.06
CA LYS A 157 6.30 -19.81 -25.78
C LYS A 157 6.04 -19.83 -27.30
N VAL A 158 6.52 -18.77 -27.98
CA VAL A 158 6.48 -18.65 -29.46
C VAL A 158 7.82 -18.13 -29.96
N ASP A 159 7.98 -18.05 -31.29
CA ASP A 159 9.20 -17.48 -31.85
C ASP A 159 9.36 -16.01 -31.44
N GLY A 160 10.52 -15.66 -30.90
CA GLY A 160 10.87 -14.32 -30.44
C GLY A 160 10.25 -13.89 -29.11
N GLY A 161 9.46 -14.73 -28.40
CA GLY A 161 8.85 -14.32 -27.15
C GLY A 161 7.75 -15.24 -26.63
N TYR A 162 6.67 -14.61 -26.13
CA TYR A 162 5.52 -15.30 -25.53
C TYR A 162 4.20 -14.72 -26.04
N ARG A 163 3.15 -15.54 -26.03
CA ARG A 163 1.76 -15.08 -26.16
C ARG A 163 1.03 -15.24 -24.84
N LEU A 164 0.55 -14.12 -24.29
CA LEU A 164 -0.18 -14.11 -23.01
C LEU A 164 -1.68 -14.07 -23.25
N THR A 165 -2.40 -14.96 -22.55
CA THR A 165 -3.86 -15.04 -22.59
C THR A 165 -4.41 -15.25 -21.18
N GLY A 166 -5.39 -14.44 -20.77
CA GLY A 166 -6.04 -14.49 -19.46
C GLY A 166 -6.51 -13.13 -18.99
N THR A 167 -7.07 -13.09 -17.78
CA THR A 167 -7.62 -11.87 -17.17
C THR A 167 -7.12 -11.72 -15.75
N LYS A 168 -6.67 -10.51 -15.40
CA LYS A 168 -6.36 -10.11 -14.03
C LYS A 168 -7.44 -9.16 -13.53
N MET A 169 -7.74 -9.22 -12.23
CA MET A 169 -8.85 -8.48 -11.61
C MET A 169 -8.38 -7.75 -10.35
N TRP A 170 -9.06 -6.67 -10.02
CA TRP A 170 -8.74 -5.79 -8.87
C TRP A 170 -7.38 -5.11 -8.99
N ILE A 171 -7.00 -4.71 -10.19
CA ILE A 171 -5.67 -4.18 -10.47
C ILE A 171 -5.65 -2.65 -10.34
N THR A 172 -5.04 -2.17 -9.28
CA THR A 172 -4.80 -0.73 -9.05
C THR A 172 -4.01 -0.13 -10.21
N ASN A 173 -4.42 1.03 -10.67
CA ASN A 173 -3.85 1.81 -11.77
C ASN A 173 -4.08 1.24 -13.17
N SER A 174 -4.52 -0.01 -13.37
CA SER A 174 -4.54 -0.62 -14.72
C SER A 174 -5.24 0.21 -15.79
N PRO A 175 -6.36 0.93 -15.53
CA PRO A 175 -7.03 1.73 -16.57
C PRO A 175 -6.21 2.94 -17.07
N ILE A 176 -5.24 3.39 -16.28
CA ILE A 176 -4.38 4.54 -16.61
C ILE A 176 -2.90 4.16 -16.77
N ALA A 177 -2.58 2.85 -16.64
CA ALA A 177 -1.20 2.37 -16.67
C ALA A 177 -0.59 2.44 -18.08
N ASP A 178 0.69 2.78 -18.13
CA ASP A 178 1.54 2.70 -19.32
C ASP A 178 2.35 1.38 -19.33
N VAL A 179 2.64 0.84 -18.12
CA VAL A 179 3.44 -0.37 -17.91
C VAL A 179 2.67 -1.37 -17.04
N PHE A 180 2.65 -2.63 -17.45
CA PHE A 180 1.93 -3.72 -16.79
C PHE A 180 2.91 -4.82 -16.41
N VAL A 181 3.17 -5.03 -15.13
CA VAL A 181 3.89 -6.20 -14.63
C VAL A 181 2.89 -7.33 -14.41
N VAL A 182 2.95 -8.37 -15.22
CA VAL A 182 1.97 -9.46 -15.22
C VAL A 182 2.63 -10.80 -14.92
N TRP A 183 1.98 -11.59 -14.07
CA TRP A 183 2.39 -12.96 -13.74
C TRP A 183 1.49 -13.98 -14.44
N ALA A 184 2.12 -14.94 -15.14
CA ALA A 184 1.43 -15.96 -15.90
C ALA A 184 2.18 -17.30 -15.81
N LYS A 185 1.48 -18.42 -16.00
CA LYS A 185 2.09 -19.75 -16.11
C LYS A 185 2.63 -19.97 -17.51
N ASP A 186 3.90 -20.38 -17.61
CA ASP A 186 4.50 -20.85 -18.86
C ASP A 186 4.00 -22.25 -19.27
N ASP A 187 4.53 -22.80 -20.37
CA ASP A 187 4.14 -24.10 -20.88
C ASP A 187 4.47 -25.26 -19.93
N ASP A 188 5.45 -25.09 -19.05
CA ASP A 188 5.80 -26.03 -17.97
C ASP A 188 4.92 -25.87 -16.72
N GLY A 189 4.02 -24.90 -16.70
CA GLY A 189 3.17 -24.55 -15.55
C GLY A 189 3.89 -23.72 -14.50
N ALA A 190 5.12 -23.26 -14.74
CA ALA A 190 5.85 -22.40 -13.83
C ALA A 190 5.38 -20.94 -13.98
N ILE A 191 5.20 -20.25 -12.85
CA ILE A 191 4.83 -18.83 -12.85
C ILE A 191 6.05 -17.98 -13.21
N ARG A 192 5.86 -17.09 -14.19
CA ARG A 192 6.86 -16.14 -14.67
C ARG A 192 6.29 -14.73 -14.71
N GLY A 193 7.16 -13.73 -14.63
CA GLY A 193 6.79 -12.32 -14.72
C GLY A 193 7.13 -11.73 -16.09
N PHE A 194 6.29 -10.82 -16.54
CA PHE A 194 6.37 -10.16 -17.85
C PHE A 194 6.09 -8.66 -17.69
N VAL A 195 6.76 -7.85 -18.49
CA VAL A 195 6.51 -6.40 -18.59
C VAL A 195 5.83 -6.11 -19.92
N LEU A 196 4.57 -5.68 -19.87
CA LEU A 196 3.79 -5.29 -21.04
C LEU A 196 3.66 -3.77 -21.10
N GLU A 197 3.42 -3.24 -22.29
CA GLU A 197 3.22 -1.81 -22.51
C GLU A 197 1.81 -1.53 -23.04
N LYS A 198 1.28 -0.36 -22.67
CA LYS A 198 0.02 0.17 -23.17
C LYS A 198 0.00 0.21 -24.70
N GLY A 199 -1.13 -0.16 -25.28
CA GLY A 199 -1.34 -0.12 -26.72
C GLY A 199 -0.88 -1.36 -27.47
N TRP A 200 -0.31 -2.37 -26.81
CA TRP A 200 -0.03 -3.65 -27.46
C TRP A 200 -1.32 -4.34 -27.87
N GLU A 201 -1.30 -4.96 -29.07
CA GLU A 201 -2.44 -5.67 -29.63
C GLU A 201 -2.93 -6.77 -28.67
N GLY A 202 -4.24 -6.82 -28.43
CA GLY A 202 -4.86 -7.80 -27.53
C GLY A 202 -4.83 -7.40 -26.04
N LEU A 203 -4.21 -6.27 -25.65
CA LEU A 203 -4.17 -5.77 -24.29
C LEU A 203 -5.26 -4.71 -24.06
N SER A 204 -6.09 -4.88 -23.04
CA SER A 204 -7.03 -3.87 -22.56
C SER A 204 -7.15 -3.88 -21.06
N ALA A 205 -7.55 -2.73 -20.47
CA ALA A 205 -7.64 -2.54 -19.03
C ALA A 205 -8.90 -1.75 -18.65
N PRO A 206 -10.09 -2.38 -18.69
CA PRO A 206 -11.34 -1.72 -18.33
C PRO A 206 -11.38 -1.41 -16.82
N ALA A 207 -12.01 -0.25 -16.49
CA ALA A 207 -12.17 0.16 -15.10
C ALA A 207 -13.27 -0.62 -14.38
N ILE A 208 -13.08 -0.88 -13.09
CA ILE A 208 -14.08 -1.42 -12.16
C ILE A 208 -14.66 -0.23 -11.38
N HIS A 209 -15.99 -0.08 -11.42
CA HIS A 209 -16.74 0.95 -10.71
C HIS A 209 -17.56 0.37 -9.55
N GLY A 210 -17.99 1.24 -8.62
CA GLY A 210 -18.85 0.87 -7.50
C GLY A 210 -18.11 0.27 -6.31
N LYS A 211 -16.80 0.45 -6.19
CA LYS A 211 -16.06 0.09 -4.97
C LYS A 211 -16.57 0.90 -3.79
N VAL A 212 -16.68 0.28 -2.62
CA VAL A 212 -17.06 0.97 -1.38
C VAL A 212 -15.87 1.71 -0.74
N GLY A 213 -14.64 1.26 -0.97
CA GLY A 213 -13.41 1.89 -0.49
C GLY A 213 -12.38 2.05 -1.60
N LEU A 214 -11.27 2.76 -1.30
CA LEU A 214 -10.21 3.15 -2.24
C LEU A 214 -10.76 3.82 -3.52
N ARG A 215 -11.82 4.61 -3.38
CA ARG A 215 -12.51 5.23 -4.52
C ARG A 215 -11.67 6.33 -5.19
N ALA A 216 -10.74 6.95 -4.44
CA ALA A 216 -9.77 7.90 -5.00
C ALA A 216 -8.63 7.21 -5.80
N SER A 217 -8.59 5.87 -5.83
CA SER A 217 -7.63 5.07 -6.58
C SER A 217 -8.35 4.26 -7.65
N ILE A 218 -8.15 4.58 -8.92
CA ILE A 218 -8.74 3.83 -10.02
C ILE A 218 -8.23 2.39 -10.02
N THR A 219 -9.14 1.46 -10.22
CA THR A 219 -8.88 0.02 -10.21
C THR A 219 -9.58 -0.60 -11.41
N GLY A 220 -8.95 -1.57 -12.04
CA GLY A 220 -9.53 -2.23 -13.21
C GLY A 220 -9.15 -3.68 -13.34
N GLU A 221 -9.34 -4.18 -14.53
CA GLU A 221 -8.89 -5.48 -14.98
C GLU A 221 -7.67 -5.33 -15.89
N ILE A 222 -6.99 -6.42 -16.20
CA ILE A 222 -6.05 -6.55 -17.33
C ILE A 222 -6.55 -7.72 -18.14
N VAL A 223 -7.03 -7.46 -19.35
CA VAL A 223 -7.51 -8.48 -20.27
C VAL A 223 -6.48 -8.67 -21.37
N MET A 224 -6.02 -9.90 -21.54
CA MET A 224 -5.01 -10.30 -22.52
C MET A 224 -5.59 -11.35 -23.46
N ASP A 225 -5.67 -11.02 -24.74
CA ASP A 225 -6.12 -11.91 -25.82
C ASP A 225 -4.96 -12.18 -26.79
N GLY A 226 -4.10 -13.13 -26.41
CA GLY A 226 -2.94 -13.50 -27.20
C GLY A 226 -1.89 -12.39 -27.35
N VAL A 227 -1.72 -11.54 -26.36
CA VAL A 227 -0.74 -10.42 -26.37
C VAL A 227 0.65 -10.96 -26.60
N PHE A 228 1.32 -10.51 -27.67
CA PHE A 228 2.72 -10.86 -27.91
C PHE A 228 3.64 -10.04 -26.99
N VAL A 229 4.47 -10.75 -26.23
CA VAL A 229 5.48 -10.18 -25.32
C VAL A 229 6.85 -10.65 -25.79
N PRO A 230 7.74 -9.73 -26.23
CA PRO A 230 9.11 -10.06 -26.61
C PRO A 230 9.88 -10.76 -25.48
N GLU A 231 10.85 -11.58 -25.83
CA GLU A 231 11.66 -12.36 -24.87
C GLU A 231 12.34 -11.45 -23.82
N GLU A 232 12.86 -10.31 -24.25
CA GLU A 232 13.54 -9.34 -23.39
C GLU A 232 12.64 -8.70 -22.32
N ASN A 233 11.33 -8.78 -22.51
CA ASN A 233 10.32 -8.30 -21.55
C ASN A 233 9.87 -9.38 -20.55
N ALA A 234 10.36 -10.61 -20.66
CA ALA A 234 10.18 -11.63 -19.65
C ALA A 234 11.29 -11.52 -18.59
N PHE A 235 10.94 -11.66 -17.32
CA PHE A 235 11.95 -11.70 -16.25
C PHE A 235 12.75 -13.01 -16.35
N PRO A 236 14.08 -12.94 -16.58
CA PRO A 236 14.86 -14.13 -16.97
C PRO A 236 14.98 -15.18 -15.86
N ASP A 237 15.29 -14.76 -14.65
CA ASP A 237 15.78 -15.62 -13.58
C ASP A 237 14.74 -15.92 -12.47
N VAL A 238 13.50 -15.47 -12.63
CA VAL A 238 12.45 -15.69 -11.64
C VAL A 238 11.43 -16.72 -12.11
N ARG A 239 11.23 -17.75 -11.30
CA ARG A 239 10.23 -18.80 -11.51
C ARG A 239 9.49 -19.13 -10.23
N GLY A 240 8.18 -19.43 -10.36
CA GLY A 240 7.30 -19.76 -9.25
C GLY A 240 6.82 -18.54 -8.46
N LEU A 241 6.16 -18.79 -7.33
CA LEU A 241 5.56 -17.77 -6.49
C LEU A 241 6.58 -16.87 -5.76
N LYS A 242 7.86 -17.23 -5.73
CA LYS A 242 8.91 -16.41 -5.12
C LYS A 242 8.93 -14.99 -5.71
N GLY A 243 8.76 -14.87 -7.04
CA GLY A 243 8.76 -13.59 -7.73
C GLY A 243 7.68 -12.64 -7.19
N PRO A 244 6.38 -12.95 -7.39
CA PRO A 244 5.32 -12.06 -6.92
C PRO A 244 5.31 -11.88 -5.40
N PHE A 245 5.70 -12.89 -4.61
CA PHE A 245 5.72 -12.77 -3.15
C PHE A 245 6.86 -11.87 -2.64
N THR A 246 7.99 -11.77 -3.32
CA THR A 246 9.02 -10.79 -3.02
C THR A 246 8.46 -9.37 -3.14
N CYS A 247 7.74 -9.07 -4.22
CA CYS A 247 7.10 -7.78 -4.44
C CYS A 247 6.04 -7.47 -3.38
N LEU A 248 5.15 -8.44 -3.12
CA LEU A 248 4.11 -8.31 -2.10
C LEU A 248 4.70 -8.09 -0.70
N ASN A 249 5.83 -8.71 -0.37
CA ASN A 249 6.47 -8.50 0.92
C ASN A 249 6.98 -7.07 1.11
N SER A 250 7.46 -6.43 0.04
CA SER A 250 7.82 -5.01 0.05
C SER A 250 6.58 -4.11 0.21
N ALA A 251 5.50 -4.37 -0.54
CA ALA A 251 4.27 -3.61 -0.46
C ALA A 251 3.57 -3.75 0.90
N ARG A 252 3.49 -4.96 1.47
CA ARG A 252 2.93 -5.26 2.79
C ARG A 252 3.62 -4.48 3.92
N TYR A 253 4.92 -4.25 3.79
CA TYR A 253 5.66 -3.40 4.70
C TYR A 253 5.13 -1.96 4.67
N GLY A 254 4.99 -1.35 3.49
CA GLY A 254 4.42 -0.02 3.31
C GLY A 254 2.98 0.09 3.82
N ILE A 255 2.16 -0.96 3.60
CA ILE A 255 0.79 -1.05 4.14
C ILE A 255 0.79 -1.00 5.66
N SER A 256 1.74 -1.69 6.31
CA SER A 256 1.82 -1.73 7.77
C SER A 256 1.99 -0.34 8.39
N TRP A 257 2.79 0.52 7.77
CA TRP A 257 2.95 1.91 8.18
C TRP A 257 1.76 2.79 7.77
N GLY A 258 1.32 2.64 6.53
CA GLY A 258 0.27 3.48 5.95
C GLY A 258 -1.03 3.39 6.73
N ALA A 259 -1.49 2.18 7.05
CA ALA A 259 -2.72 1.97 7.81
C ALA A 259 -2.72 2.73 9.15
N LEU A 260 -1.55 2.85 9.80
CA LEU A 260 -1.43 3.62 11.04
C LEU A 260 -1.54 5.13 10.81
N GLY A 261 -1.11 5.64 9.65
CA GLY A 261 -1.35 7.03 9.25
C GLY A 261 -2.85 7.35 9.17
N ALA A 262 -3.63 6.48 8.52
CA ALA A 262 -5.09 6.60 8.48
C ALA A 262 -5.73 6.51 9.87
N ALA A 263 -5.22 5.61 10.73
CA ALA A 263 -5.66 5.49 12.11
C ALA A 263 -5.39 6.77 12.92
N GLU A 264 -4.23 7.39 12.75
CA GLU A 264 -3.89 8.66 13.40
C GLU A 264 -4.79 9.80 12.96
N ASP A 265 -5.12 9.91 11.68
CA ASP A 265 -6.05 10.93 11.18
C ASP A 265 -7.45 10.74 11.81
N CYS A 266 -7.93 9.51 11.87
CA CYS A 266 -9.18 9.16 12.55
C CYS A 266 -9.15 9.51 14.05
N TRP A 267 -8.06 9.17 14.74
CA TRP A 267 -7.89 9.44 16.16
C TRP A 267 -7.85 10.93 16.46
N HIS A 268 -7.06 11.71 15.72
CA HIS A 268 -6.95 13.16 15.89
C HIS A 268 -8.26 13.87 15.56
N THR A 269 -8.96 13.45 14.49
CA THR A 269 -10.28 13.98 14.13
C THR A 269 -11.31 13.69 15.22
N ALA A 270 -11.38 12.45 15.70
CA ALA A 270 -12.31 12.09 16.77
C ALA A 270 -12.01 12.85 18.07
N ARG A 271 -10.72 12.94 18.46
CA ARG A 271 -10.29 13.69 19.66
C ARG A 271 -10.70 15.16 19.58
N LYS A 272 -10.42 15.82 18.45
CA LYS A 272 -10.82 17.22 18.25
C LYS A 272 -12.34 17.37 18.36
N TYR A 273 -13.08 16.51 17.65
CA TYR A 273 -14.54 16.53 17.66
C TYR A 273 -15.14 16.40 19.06
N VAL A 274 -14.69 15.44 19.87
CA VAL A 274 -15.27 15.21 21.20
C VAL A 274 -14.89 16.27 22.24
N LEU A 275 -13.80 17.02 22.02
CA LEU A 275 -13.44 18.19 22.82
C LEU A 275 -14.35 19.38 22.52
N ASP A 276 -14.70 19.59 21.26
CA ASP A 276 -15.49 20.72 20.78
C ASP A 276 -17.01 20.47 20.95
N ARG A 277 -17.47 19.23 20.66
CA ARG A 277 -18.89 18.87 20.71
C ARG A 277 -19.41 18.74 22.13
N LYS A 278 -20.44 19.50 22.44
CA LYS A 278 -21.12 19.46 23.76
C LYS A 278 -22.48 18.79 23.68
N GLN A 279 -22.74 17.93 24.65
CA GLN A 279 -24.06 17.37 24.96
C GLN A 279 -24.23 17.38 26.49
N PHE A 280 -25.46 17.54 26.99
CA PHE A 280 -25.73 17.66 28.41
C PHE A 280 -24.87 18.74 29.08
N ASN A 281 -24.67 19.88 28.39
CA ASN A 281 -23.90 21.06 28.81
C ASN A 281 -22.41 20.84 29.08
N ARG A 282 -21.80 19.74 28.57
CA ARG A 282 -20.36 19.46 28.73
C ARG A 282 -19.79 18.83 27.46
N PRO A 283 -18.46 18.93 27.22
CA PRO A 283 -17.82 18.24 26.11
C PRO A 283 -18.04 16.72 26.17
N LEU A 284 -18.19 16.08 25.00
CA LEU A 284 -18.27 14.60 24.93
C LEU A 284 -17.03 13.95 25.56
N ALA A 285 -15.87 14.58 25.44
CA ALA A 285 -14.60 14.12 26.06
C ALA A 285 -14.65 13.97 27.58
N ALA A 286 -15.61 14.59 28.27
CA ALA A 286 -15.83 14.42 29.71
C ALA A 286 -16.48 13.07 30.08
N ASN A 287 -16.88 12.28 29.09
CA ASN A 287 -17.50 10.96 29.29
C ASN A 287 -16.42 9.88 29.38
N GLN A 288 -16.49 9.01 30.42
CA GLN A 288 -15.53 7.93 30.65
C GLN A 288 -15.42 6.96 29.47
N LEU A 289 -16.53 6.64 28.79
CA LEU A 289 -16.53 5.74 27.62
C LEU A 289 -15.80 6.37 26.43
N ILE A 290 -15.86 7.69 26.28
CA ILE A 290 -15.11 8.42 25.23
C ILE A 290 -13.62 8.43 25.57
N GLN A 291 -13.24 8.73 26.82
CA GLN A 291 -11.85 8.70 27.24
C GLN A 291 -11.22 7.31 27.09
N LYS A 292 -11.98 6.25 27.42
CA LYS A 292 -11.53 4.88 27.21
C LYS A 292 -11.23 4.61 25.73
N LYS A 293 -12.12 4.99 24.81
CA LYS A 293 -11.90 4.83 23.37
C LYS A 293 -10.65 5.57 22.91
N LEU A 294 -10.42 6.81 23.36
CA LEU A 294 -9.21 7.55 23.02
C LEU A 294 -7.95 6.88 23.56
N ALA A 295 -8.00 6.30 24.76
CA ALA A 295 -6.86 5.58 25.34
C ALA A 295 -6.56 4.28 24.57
N ASP A 296 -7.58 3.53 24.17
CA ASP A 296 -7.43 2.32 23.35
C ASP A 296 -6.77 2.64 22.00
N MET A 297 -7.27 3.68 21.29
CA MET A 297 -6.69 4.15 20.01
C MET A 297 -5.22 4.53 20.16
N GLN A 298 -4.90 5.34 21.16
CA GLN A 298 -3.52 5.78 21.43
C GLN A 298 -2.60 4.59 21.69
N THR A 299 -3.03 3.64 22.51
CA THR A 299 -2.25 2.45 22.85
C THR A 299 -1.96 1.61 21.61
N ASP A 300 -3.00 1.28 20.84
CA ASP A 300 -2.86 0.45 19.65
C ASP A 300 -1.94 1.10 18.60
N ILE A 301 -2.12 2.39 18.30
CA ILE A 301 -1.29 3.13 17.34
C ILE A 301 0.16 3.20 17.81
N THR A 302 0.38 3.58 19.07
CA THR A 302 1.73 3.77 19.62
C THR A 302 2.56 2.48 19.55
N LEU A 303 1.99 1.35 20.00
CA LEU A 303 2.69 0.07 19.99
C LEU A 303 2.93 -0.45 18.56
N ALA A 304 1.95 -0.29 17.67
CA ALA A 304 2.09 -0.70 16.28
C ALA A 304 3.16 0.12 15.53
N LEU A 305 3.27 1.42 15.76
CA LEU A 305 4.32 2.26 15.17
C LEU A 305 5.73 1.82 15.59
N GLN A 306 5.92 1.43 16.85
CA GLN A 306 7.21 0.89 17.32
C GLN A 306 7.54 -0.43 16.63
N GLY A 307 6.55 -1.31 16.44
CA GLY A 307 6.72 -2.53 15.67
C GLY A 307 7.10 -2.26 14.22
N CYS A 308 6.46 -1.28 13.58
CA CYS A 308 6.79 -0.85 12.23
C CYS A 308 8.21 -0.30 12.11
N LEU A 309 8.65 0.55 13.06
CA LEU A 309 10.01 1.07 13.08
C LEU A 309 11.03 -0.08 13.21
N ARG A 310 10.79 -1.02 14.13
CA ARG A 310 11.70 -2.18 14.27
C ARG A 310 11.74 -3.01 12.98
N LEU A 311 10.59 -3.26 12.35
CA LEU A 311 10.56 -3.98 11.07
C LEU A 311 11.35 -3.21 9.97
N GLY A 312 11.22 -1.87 9.91
CA GLY A 312 11.99 -1.04 8.98
C GLY A 312 13.49 -1.23 9.17
N ARG A 313 13.99 -1.13 10.41
CA ARG A 313 15.41 -1.39 10.74
C ARG A 313 15.82 -2.80 10.33
N MET A 314 14.99 -3.83 10.60
CA MET A 314 15.29 -5.21 10.20
C MET A 314 15.35 -5.38 8.68
N LYS A 315 14.55 -4.63 7.90
CA LYS A 315 14.65 -4.65 6.44
C LYS A 315 15.95 -4.04 5.96
N ASP A 316 16.37 -2.93 6.54
CA ASP A 316 17.65 -2.28 6.22
C ASP A 316 18.86 -3.16 6.63
N GLU A 317 18.73 -3.92 7.72
CA GLU A 317 19.69 -4.90 8.19
C GLU A 317 19.70 -6.22 7.39
N GLY A 318 18.71 -6.44 6.50
CA GLY A 318 18.53 -7.70 5.78
C GLY A 318 18.06 -8.89 6.63
N THR A 319 17.50 -8.63 7.82
CA THR A 319 17.08 -9.65 8.80
C THR A 319 15.58 -9.87 8.88
N ALA A 320 14.79 -9.07 8.14
CA ALA A 320 13.33 -9.19 8.12
C ALA A 320 12.87 -10.44 7.37
N THR A 321 12.04 -11.28 8.01
CA THR A 321 11.39 -12.42 7.38
C THR A 321 9.97 -12.07 6.90
N VAL A 322 9.40 -12.95 6.07
CA VAL A 322 8.01 -12.81 5.59
C VAL A 322 7.02 -12.84 6.76
N GLU A 323 7.28 -13.66 7.76
CA GLU A 323 6.44 -13.80 8.95
C GLU A 323 6.38 -12.50 9.77
N ILE A 324 7.52 -11.83 9.95
CA ILE A 324 7.56 -10.54 10.68
C ILE A 324 6.75 -9.49 9.93
N THR A 325 6.88 -9.44 8.60
CA THR A 325 6.05 -8.55 7.77
C THR A 325 4.56 -8.91 7.89
N SER A 326 4.23 -10.21 7.94
CA SER A 326 2.85 -10.69 8.15
C SER A 326 2.29 -10.29 9.51
N ILE A 327 3.11 -10.35 10.59
CA ILE A 327 2.71 -9.85 11.93
C ILE A 327 2.31 -8.37 11.82
N MET A 328 3.16 -7.56 11.21
CA MET A 328 2.94 -6.11 11.19
C MET A 328 1.78 -5.72 10.27
N LYS A 329 1.65 -6.31 9.08
CA LYS A 329 0.52 -6.06 8.18
C LYS A 329 -0.80 -6.43 8.85
N ARG A 330 -0.88 -7.62 9.43
CA ARG A 330 -2.07 -8.10 10.13
C ARG A 330 -2.44 -7.20 11.31
N ASN A 331 -1.47 -6.89 12.18
CA ASN A 331 -1.70 -6.05 13.35
C ASN A 331 -2.12 -4.64 12.97
N SER A 332 -1.33 -3.95 12.12
CA SER A 332 -1.56 -2.55 11.80
C SER A 332 -2.89 -2.34 11.07
N CYS A 333 -3.23 -3.18 10.08
CA CYS A 333 -4.50 -3.06 9.35
C CYS A 333 -5.70 -3.35 10.25
N GLY A 334 -5.66 -4.40 11.06
CA GLY A 334 -6.74 -4.74 11.98
C GLY A 334 -6.97 -3.65 13.03
N LYS A 335 -5.89 -3.16 13.65
CA LYS A 335 -5.97 -2.07 14.65
C LYS A 335 -6.42 -0.75 14.05
N ALA A 336 -5.92 -0.40 12.84
CA ALA A 336 -6.37 0.80 12.15
C ALA A 336 -7.88 0.76 11.84
N LEU A 337 -8.39 -0.39 11.42
CA LEU A 337 -9.83 -0.59 11.17
C LEU A 337 -10.65 -0.45 12.47
N ASP A 338 -10.19 -1.01 13.57
CA ASP A 338 -10.83 -0.85 14.89
C ASP A 338 -10.84 0.62 15.32
N VAL A 339 -9.72 1.33 15.16
CA VAL A 339 -9.62 2.77 15.44
C VAL A 339 -10.61 3.59 14.60
N ALA A 340 -10.70 3.31 13.30
CA ALA A 340 -11.65 4.00 12.40
C ALA A 340 -13.11 3.75 12.80
N ARG A 341 -13.46 2.52 13.21
CA ARG A 341 -14.81 2.19 13.73
C ARG A 341 -15.13 2.94 15.01
N LEU A 342 -14.18 3.02 15.95
CA LEU A 342 -14.35 3.78 17.18
C LEU A 342 -14.49 5.28 16.90
N ALA A 343 -13.67 5.83 16.01
CA ALA A 343 -13.73 7.24 15.61
C ALA A 343 -15.08 7.57 14.98
N ARG A 344 -15.55 6.75 14.03
CA ARG A 344 -16.88 6.90 13.41
C ARG A 344 -17.99 6.91 14.46
N ASP A 345 -17.94 5.97 15.42
CA ASP A 345 -18.91 5.90 16.50
C ASP A 345 -18.90 7.15 17.39
N MET A 346 -17.71 7.65 17.74
CA MET A 346 -17.54 8.85 18.58
C MET A 346 -18.08 10.14 17.93
N LEU A 347 -18.12 10.22 16.61
CA LEU A 347 -18.71 11.32 15.86
C LEU A 347 -20.23 11.26 15.78
N GLY A 348 -20.85 10.15 16.17
CA GLY A 348 -22.31 9.96 16.08
C GLY A 348 -22.84 10.10 14.67
N GLY A 349 -23.88 10.91 14.45
CA GLY A 349 -24.45 11.16 13.12
C GLY A 349 -23.45 11.77 12.13
N ASN A 350 -22.56 12.63 12.58
CA ASN A 350 -21.51 13.22 11.75
C ASN A 350 -20.47 12.19 11.29
N GLY A 351 -20.32 11.06 12.00
CA GLY A 351 -19.49 9.95 11.59
C GLY A 351 -20.01 9.16 10.38
N ILE A 352 -21.22 9.44 9.91
CA ILE A 352 -21.81 8.82 8.72
C ILE A 352 -21.57 9.68 7.47
N SER A 353 -21.22 10.96 7.65
CA SER A 353 -20.90 11.88 6.56
C SER A 353 -19.45 11.75 6.13
N ASP A 354 -19.16 11.94 4.85
CA ASP A 354 -17.82 11.97 4.29
C ASP A 354 -17.05 13.30 4.58
N GLU A 355 -17.74 14.33 5.09
CA GLU A 355 -17.15 15.64 5.43
C GLU A 355 -16.00 15.53 6.46
N PHE A 356 -16.12 14.61 7.41
CA PHE A 356 -15.14 14.44 8.48
C PHE A 356 -13.98 13.50 8.13
N GLY A 357 -14.03 12.86 6.96
CA GLY A 357 -13.00 11.93 6.49
C GLY A 357 -13.00 10.56 7.19
N VAL A 358 -13.56 10.44 8.38
CA VAL A 358 -13.52 9.19 9.17
C VAL A 358 -14.29 8.06 8.49
N ALA A 359 -15.47 8.33 7.93
CA ALA A 359 -16.25 7.32 7.19
C ALA A 359 -15.49 6.83 5.94
N ARG A 360 -14.78 7.73 5.25
CA ARG A 360 -13.94 7.40 4.11
C ARG A 360 -12.77 6.50 4.53
N HIS A 361 -12.06 6.84 5.60
CA HIS A 361 -11.01 5.98 6.15
C HIS A 361 -11.54 4.61 6.57
N LEU A 362 -12.72 4.55 7.18
CA LEU A 362 -13.33 3.28 7.59
C LEU A 362 -13.52 2.33 6.40
N VAL A 363 -14.17 2.78 5.33
CA VAL A 363 -14.40 1.92 4.16
C VAL A 363 -13.11 1.63 3.38
N ASN A 364 -12.15 2.55 3.37
CA ASN A 364 -10.82 2.30 2.81
C ASN A 364 -10.09 1.20 3.59
N LEU A 365 -10.12 1.24 4.92
CA LEU A 365 -9.43 0.27 5.78
C LEU A 365 -10.05 -1.12 5.74
N GLU A 366 -11.36 -1.27 5.41
CA GLU A 366 -11.92 -2.57 5.07
C GLU A 366 -11.21 -3.20 3.87
N VAL A 367 -10.90 -2.41 2.84
CA VAL A 367 -10.13 -2.88 1.68
C VAL A 367 -8.67 -3.17 2.07
N VAL A 368 -8.02 -2.27 2.82
CA VAL A 368 -6.63 -2.42 3.29
C VAL A 368 -6.45 -3.69 4.13
N ASN A 369 -7.44 -4.04 4.96
CA ASN A 369 -7.44 -5.26 5.74
C ASN A 369 -7.65 -6.53 4.89
N THR A 370 -8.20 -6.37 3.67
CA THR A 370 -8.58 -7.48 2.77
C THR A 370 -7.50 -7.80 1.74
N TYR A 371 -6.90 -6.80 1.09
CA TYR A 371 -5.97 -7.02 -0.03
C TYR A 371 -4.56 -7.42 0.40
N GLU A 372 -3.75 -7.86 -0.57
CA GLU A 372 -2.36 -8.29 -0.39
C GLU A 372 -2.18 -9.38 0.70
N GLY A 373 -3.11 -10.28 0.74
CA GLY A 373 -3.30 -11.25 1.81
C GLY A 373 -4.28 -10.71 2.84
N THR A 374 -5.40 -11.42 3.01
CA THR A 374 -6.40 -11.07 4.02
C THR A 374 -5.81 -11.19 5.42
N HIS A 375 -6.49 -10.56 6.39
CA HIS A 375 -6.14 -10.69 7.80
C HIS A 375 -5.96 -12.16 8.22
N ASP A 376 -6.80 -13.07 7.70
CA ASP A 376 -6.76 -14.50 7.99
C ASP A 376 -5.64 -15.23 7.25
N VAL A 377 -5.34 -14.87 5.98
CA VAL A 377 -4.18 -15.42 5.27
C VAL A 377 -2.89 -15.16 6.04
N HIS A 378 -2.71 -13.94 6.58
CA HIS A 378 -1.56 -13.66 7.45
C HIS A 378 -1.56 -14.46 8.74
N ALA A 379 -2.74 -14.75 9.34
CA ALA A 379 -2.84 -15.64 10.49
C ALA A 379 -2.40 -17.07 10.14
N LEU A 380 -2.77 -17.58 8.96
CA LEU A 380 -2.34 -18.91 8.50
C LEU A 380 -0.83 -18.99 8.24
N ILE A 381 -0.23 -17.95 7.69
CA ILE A 381 1.25 -17.85 7.51
C ILE A 381 1.93 -17.96 8.89
N LEU A 382 1.45 -17.22 9.88
CA LEU A 382 2.00 -17.23 11.23
C LEU A 382 1.74 -18.55 11.98
N GLY A 383 0.54 -19.13 11.80
CA GLY A 383 0.19 -20.44 12.36
C GLY A 383 1.13 -21.54 11.85
N ARG A 384 1.37 -21.57 10.53
CA ARG A 384 2.34 -22.49 9.92
C ARG A 384 3.75 -22.30 10.49
N ALA A 385 4.20 -21.07 10.63
CA ALA A 385 5.55 -20.77 11.14
C ALA A 385 5.74 -21.28 12.57
N GLN A 386 4.68 -21.25 13.40
CA GLN A 386 4.72 -21.71 14.79
C GLN A 386 4.60 -23.22 14.92
N THR A 387 3.78 -23.86 14.10
CA THR A 387 3.39 -25.26 14.25
C THR A 387 4.11 -26.23 13.29
N GLY A 388 4.67 -25.69 12.19
CA GLY A 388 5.20 -26.50 11.08
C GLY A 388 4.10 -27.13 10.19
N LEU A 389 2.82 -26.91 10.50
CA LEU A 389 1.70 -27.51 9.78
C LEU A 389 1.10 -26.52 8.76
N GLN A 390 0.92 -27.00 7.54
CA GLN A 390 0.28 -26.22 6.47
C GLN A 390 -1.24 -26.21 6.67
N ALA A 391 -1.82 -25.00 6.67
CA ALA A 391 -3.27 -24.79 6.77
C ALA A 391 -3.93 -24.42 5.44
N PHE A 392 -3.14 -24.16 4.39
CA PHE A 392 -3.63 -24.05 3.02
C PHE A 392 -3.72 -25.45 2.39
N PHE A 393 -4.86 -25.82 1.82
CA PHE A 393 -5.14 -27.14 1.26
C PHE A 393 -5.08 -27.12 -0.25
#